data_09ef51359277e6ff26bf5f679ab5dc82
#
_entry.id   09ef51359277e6ff26bf5f679ab5dc82
#
_cell.length_a   1.000
_cell.length_b   1.000
_cell.length_c   1.000
_cell.angle_alpha   90.00
_cell.angle_beta   90.00
_cell.angle_gamma   90.00
#
_symmetry.space_group_name_H-M   'P 1'
#
loop_
_entity.id
_entity.type
_entity.pdbx_description
1 polymer ?
#
loop_
_entity_poly.entity_id
_entity_poly.type
_entity_poly.pdbx_seq_one_letter_code
_entity_poly.pdbx_strand_id
1 'polypeptide(L)'
;DPFMQCAYIAAEEAMKQSGIKIEPERTGIVMGTAMAGIATIAYTQEALTGASHKKVGPRFIPKILGNIAAANIAIDYNIQGPSFTVSTACSSGGDAINTACMCMQSGKADIMLAVGAESVLCPLVIYSLANAKALSRRNDSPSTASRPFDVTRDGFVIGEGGGALVLETCLLYTSPSPRD
;
A
#
# COMPACT_ATOMS: atom_id res chain seq x y z
N ASP A 1 -5.18 9.15 -5.52
CA ASP A 1 -4.33 9.47 -4.35
C ASP A 1 -2.94 8.88 -4.54
N PRO A 2 -1.88 9.51 -4.04
CA PRO A 2 -0.51 9.02 -4.21
C PRO A 2 -0.26 7.61 -3.67
N PHE A 3 -0.91 7.18 -2.57
CA PHE A 3 -0.74 5.81 -2.07
C PHE A 3 -1.11 4.76 -3.11
N MET A 4 -2.13 5.02 -3.94
CA MET A 4 -2.54 4.12 -5.02
C MET A 4 -1.49 4.05 -6.13
N GLN A 5 -0.82 5.18 -6.42
CA GLN A 5 0.27 5.23 -7.40
C GLN A 5 1.47 4.41 -6.91
N CYS A 6 1.85 4.59 -5.64
CA CYS A 6 2.91 3.80 -5.01
C CYS A 6 2.59 2.31 -5.04
N ALA A 7 1.35 1.94 -4.69
CA ALA A 7 0.89 0.55 -4.73
C ALA A 7 0.96 -0.03 -6.14
N TYR A 8 0.51 0.72 -7.14
CA TYR A 8 0.47 0.28 -8.52
C TYR A 8 1.87 0.07 -9.10
N ILE A 9 2.78 1.03 -8.90
CA ILE A 9 4.18 0.93 -9.35
C ILE A 9 4.87 -0.28 -8.72
N ALA A 10 4.73 -0.45 -7.40
CA ALA A 10 5.31 -1.59 -6.69
C ALA A 10 4.76 -2.93 -7.21
N ALA A 11 3.44 -3.00 -7.44
CA ALA A 11 2.81 -4.19 -8.01
C ALA A 11 3.31 -4.49 -9.43
N GLU A 12 3.42 -3.47 -10.28
CA GLU A 12 3.92 -3.60 -11.64
C GLU A 12 5.37 -4.11 -11.66
N GLU A 13 6.24 -3.56 -10.81
CA GLU A 13 7.63 -4.00 -10.68
C GLU A 13 7.71 -5.45 -10.21
N ALA A 14 6.94 -5.82 -9.17
CA ALA A 14 6.92 -7.19 -8.65
C ALA A 14 6.41 -8.20 -9.70
N MET A 15 5.36 -7.87 -10.43
CA MET A 15 4.81 -8.71 -11.50
C MET A 15 5.80 -8.88 -12.64
N LYS A 16 6.46 -7.82 -13.08
CA LYS A 16 7.51 -7.90 -14.11
C LYS A 16 8.70 -8.74 -13.66
N GLN A 17 9.14 -8.55 -12.41
CA GLN A 17 10.28 -9.28 -11.86
C GLN A 17 10.00 -10.76 -11.68
N SER A 18 8.80 -11.13 -11.25
CA SER A 18 8.42 -12.54 -11.04
C SER A 18 8.34 -13.33 -12.33
N GLY A 19 7.96 -12.68 -13.43
CA GLY A 19 7.69 -13.35 -14.70
C GLY A 19 6.55 -14.36 -14.65
N ILE A 20 5.76 -14.35 -13.57
CA ILE A 20 4.71 -15.34 -13.33
C ILE A 20 3.56 -15.18 -14.32
N LYS A 21 3.01 -16.30 -14.78
CA LYS A 21 1.81 -16.31 -15.58
C LYS A 21 0.59 -16.31 -14.66
N ILE A 22 -0.25 -15.30 -14.80
CA ILE A 22 -1.48 -15.19 -14.02
C ILE A 22 -2.50 -16.24 -14.49
N GLU A 23 -3.03 -16.97 -13.50
CA GLU A 23 -4.24 -17.77 -13.64
C GLU A 23 -5.36 -17.01 -12.93
N PRO A 24 -6.32 -16.39 -13.67
CA PRO A 24 -7.22 -15.39 -13.11
C PRO A 24 -7.96 -15.81 -11.83
N GLU A 25 -8.62 -16.96 -11.86
CA GLU A 25 -9.42 -17.45 -10.73
C GLU A 25 -8.57 -17.97 -9.55
N ARG A 26 -7.29 -18.29 -9.81
CA ARG A 26 -6.33 -18.82 -8.82
C ARG A 26 -5.33 -17.78 -8.35
N THR A 27 -5.42 -16.54 -8.86
CA THR A 27 -4.59 -15.42 -8.44
C THR A 27 -5.39 -14.42 -7.63
N GLY A 28 -4.87 -14.00 -6.48
CA GLY A 28 -5.48 -13.01 -5.61
C GLY A 28 -4.55 -11.84 -5.30
N ILE A 29 -5.10 -10.82 -4.63
CA ILE A 29 -4.36 -9.64 -4.16
C ILE A 29 -4.82 -9.24 -2.76
N VAL A 30 -3.87 -8.93 -1.90
CA VAL A 30 -4.11 -8.28 -0.60
C VAL A 30 -3.32 -7.00 -0.53
N MET A 31 -4.01 -5.89 -0.25
CA MET A 31 -3.42 -4.58 -0.02
C MET A 31 -3.37 -4.27 1.47
N GLY A 32 -2.24 -3.77 1.95
CA GLY A 32 -2.06 -3.22 3.30
C GLY A 32 -1.90 -1.70 3.23
N THR A 33 -2.76 -0.96 3.92
CA THR A 33 -2.64 0.50 4.08
C THR A 33 -3.26 0.94 5.39
N ALA A 34 -2.68 1.93 6.04
CA ALA A 34 -3.18 2.43 7.33
C ALA A 34 -4.22 3.54 7.16
N MET A 35 -3.94 4.51 6.32
CA MET A 35 -4.72 5.76 6.20
C MET A 35 -5.31 5.97 4.79
N ALA A 36 -4.99 5.10 3.85
CA ALA A 36 -5.49 5.18 2.47
C ALA A 36 -5.39 6.61 1.89
N GLY A 37 -6.46 7.15 1.34
CA GLY A 37 -6.50 8.46 0.69
C GLY A 37 -6.56 9.66 1.63
N ILE A 38 -5.94 9.63 2.80
CA ILE A 38 -6.00 10.71 3.80
C ILE A 38 -5.51 12.06 3.24
N ALA A 39 -4.50 12.07 2.39
CA ALA A 39 -4.01 13.29 1.77
C ALA A 39 -5.06 13.93 0.85
N THR A 40 -5.74 13.12 0.03
CA THR A 40 -6.87 13.58 -0.80
C THR A 40 -8.02 14.12 0.07
N ILE A 41 -8.33 13.49 1.21
CA ILE A 41 -9.35 13.97 2.13
C ILE A 41 -8.97 15.36 2.67
N ALA A 42 -7.74 15.49 3.22
CA ALA A 42 -7.26 16.72 3.83
C ALA A 42 -7.28 17.89 2.83
N TYR A 43 -6.70 17.73 1.65
CA TYR A 43 -6.67 18.78 0.63
C TYR A 43 -8.04 19.09 0.02
N THR A 44 -8.93 18.09 -0.11
CA THR A 44 -10.29 18.33 -0.59
C THR A 44 -11.10 19.12 0.44
N GLN A 45 -10.95 18.80 1.73
CA GLN A 45 -11.62 19.52 2.79
C GLN A 45 -11.14 20.99 2.87
N GLU A 46 -9.84 21.21 2.77
CA GLU A 46 -9.25 22.56 2.71
C GLU A 46 -9.78 23.37 1.51
N ALA A 47 -9.83 22.75 0.33
CA ALA A 47 -10.35 23.39 -0.87
C ALA A 47 -11.85 23.68 -0.81
N LEU A 48 -12.63 22.85 -0.11
CA LEU A 48 -14.07 23.01 0.08
C LEU A 48 -14.41 24.16 1.05
N THR A 49 -13.66 24.27 2.15
CA THR A 49 -13.90 25.26 3.21
C THR A 49 -13.08 26.54 3.05
N GLY A 50 -12.06 26.54 2.19
CA GLY A 50 -11.24 27.72 1.89
C GLY A 50 -11.97 28.76 1.02
N ALA A 51 -11.32 29.90 0.80
CA ALA A 51 -11.89 31.02 0.05
C ALA A 51 -12.32 30.69 -1.40
N SER A 52 -11.84 29.60 -1.97
CA SER A 52 -12.17 29.19 -3.34
C SER A 52 -13.45 28.38 -3.46
N HIS A 53 -14.01 27.84 -2.36
CA HIS A 53 -15.21 27.00 -2.32
C HIS A 53 -15.30 26.00 -3.48
N LYS A 54 -14.22 25.29 -3.78
CA LYS A 54 -14.18 24.36 -4.90
C LYS A 54 -15.16 23.21 -4.67
N LYS A 55 -15.87 22.83 -5.73
CA LYS A 55 -16.78 21.67 -5.69
C LYS A 55 -15.98 20.38 -5.58
N VAL A 56 -16.47 19.44 -4.77
CA VAL A 56 -15.94 18.08 -4.69
C VAL A 56 -16.28 17.35 -5.98
N GLY A 57 -15.27 16.83 -6.66
CA GLY A 57 -15.45 16.10 -7.92
C GLY A 57 -16.04 14.70 -7.72
N PRO A 58 -16.69 14.11 -8.72
CA PRO A 58 -17.35 12.80 -8.63
C PRO A 58 -16.38 11.64 -8.36
N ARG A 59 -15.10 11.84 -8.62
CA ARG A 59 -14.04 10.83 -8.37
C ARG A 59 -13.45 10.91 -6.96
N PHE A 60 -14.00 11.74 -6.07
CA PHE A 60 -13.47 11.88 -4.71
C PHE A 60 -13.50 10.54 -3.96
N ILE A 61 -14.68 9.90 -3.90
CA ILE A 61 -14.85 8.63 -3.17
C ILE A 61 -13.89 7.54 -3.68
N PRO A 62 -13.80 7.23 -4.98
CA PRO A 62 -12.83 6.24 -5.47
C PRO A 62 -11.37 6.58 -5.13
N LYS A 63 -11.02 7.85 -4.93
CA LYS A 63 -9.64 8.26 -4.60
C LYS A 63 -9.26 8.04 -3.14
N ILE A 64 -10.24 7.88 -2.25
CA ILE A 64 -9.98 7.79 -0.81
C ILE A 64 -10.18 6.39 -0.22
N LEU A 65 -10.88 5.52 -0.93
CA LEU A 65 -11.15 4.17 -0.46
C LEU A 65 -9.89 3.29 -0.54
N GLY A 66 -9.54 2.63 0.58
CA GLY A 66 -8.35 1.82 0.68
C GLY A 66 -8.34 0.58 -0.23
N ASN A 67 -9.52 0.03 -0.56
CA ASN A 67 -9.64 -1.15 -1.42
C ASN A 67 -9.49 -0.87 -2.92
N ILE A 68 -9.59 0.38 -3.35
CA ILE A 68 -9.55 0.73 -4.78
C ILE A 68 -8.16 0.50 -5.40
N ALA A 69 -7.08 0.62 -4.62
CA ALA A 69 -5.75 0.28 -5.11
C ALA A 69 -5.68 -1.20 -5.54
N ALA A 70 -6.10 -2.12 -4.66
CA ALA A 70 -6.17 -3.54 -4.98
C ALA A 70 -7.12 -3.83 -6.15
N ALA A 71 -8.29 -3.17 -6.18
CA ALA A 71 -9.27 -3.36 -7.25
C ALA A 71 -8.74 -2.93 -8.62
N ASN A 72 -8.05 -1.79 -8.73
CA ASN A 72 -7.46 -1.33 -10.00
C ASN A 72 -6.37 -2.30 -10.49
N ILE A 73 -5.48 -2.73 -9.60
CA ILE A 73 -4.45 -3.71 -9.93
C ILE A 73 -5.09 -5.03 -10.39
N ALA A 74 -6.12 -5.49 -9.68
CA ALA A 74 -6.84 -6.72 -10.04
C ALA A 74 -7.49 -6.63 -11.42
N ILE A 75 -8.07 -5.48 -11.78
CA ILE A 75 -8.66 -5.25 -13.10
C ILE A 75 -7.59 -5.31 -14.18
N ASP A 76 -6.48 -4.59 -14.01
CA ASP A 76 -5.44 -4.46 -15.02
C ASP A 76 -4.69 -5.78 -15.29
N TYR A 77 -4.54 -6.60 -14.24
CA TYR A 77 -3.91 -7.93 -14.34
C TYR A 77 -4.90 -9.07 -14.48
N ASN A 78 -6.21 -8.79 -14.60
CA ASN A 78 -7.27 -9.80 -14.69
C ASN A 78 -7.25 -10.81 -13.53
N ILE A 79 -6.99 -10.33 -12.30
CA ILE A 79 -7.02 -11.13 -11.08
C ILE A 79 -8.49 -11.29 -10.65
N GLN A 80 -8.97 -12.53 -10.52
CA GLN A 80 -10.36 -12.86 -10.21
C GLN A 80 -10.52 -13.66 -8.90
N GLY A 81 -9.42 -14.02 -8.27
CA GLY A 81 -9.38 -14.65 -6.95
C GLY A 81 -9.60 -13.63 -5.81
N PRO A 82 -9.25 -13.97 -4.57
CA PRO A 82 -9.45 -13.11 -3.41
C PRO A 82 -8.82 -11.72 -3.61
N SER A 83 -9.60 -10.64 -3.41
CA SER A 83 -9.13 -9.26 -3.55
C SER A 83 -9.70 -8.41 -2.42
N PHE A 84 -8.85 -7.93 -1.51
CA PHE A 84 -9.28 -7.10 -0.38
C PHE A 84 -8.11 -6.32 0.25
N THR A 85 -8.44 -5.48 1.22
CA THR A 85 -7.47 -4.65 1.94
C THR A 85 -7.53 -4.94 3.42
N VAL A 86 -6.35 -4.99 4.06
CA VAL A 86 -6.18 -5.08 5.51
C VAL A 86 -5.62 -3.76 6.03
N SER A 87 -6.05 -3.37 7.23
CA SER A 87 -5.62 -2.14 7.88
C SER A 87 -5.36 -2.42 9.35
N THR A 88 -4.10 -2.42 9.73
CA THR A 88 -3.59 -2.68 11.08
C THR A 88 -2.48 -1.67 11.44
N ALA A 89 -2.71 -0.41 11.05
CA ALA A 89 -1.75 0.69 11.19
C ALA A 89 -0.38 0.36 10.54
N CYS A 90 0.72 0.55 11.26
CA CYS A 90 2.08 0.34 10.74
C CYS A 90 2.39 -1.11 10.33
N SER A 91 1.61 -2.09 10.81
CA SER A 91 1.77 -3.51 10.46
C SER A 91 0.99 -3.94 9.22
N SER A 92 0.20 -3.05 8.60
CA SER A 92 -0.69 -3.40 7.49
C SER A 92 0.01 -4.14 6.35
N GLY A 93 1.23 -3.73 5.99
CA GLY A 93 2.03 -4.42 4.96
C GLY A 93 2.41 -5.85 5.35
N GLY A 94 2.83 -6.05 6.60
CA GLY A 94 3.12 -7.39 7.14
C GLY A 94 1.87 -8.27 7.21
N ASP A 95 0.74 -7.69 7.63
CA ASP A 95 -0.54 -8.40 7.70
C ASP A 95 -1.11 -8.71 6.31
N ALA A 96 -0.80 -7.91 5.29
CA ALA A 96 -1.11 -8.24 3.90
C ALA A 96 -0.38 -9.51 3.45
N ILE A 97 0.91 -9.65 3.78
CA ILE A 97 1.68 -10.86 3.50
C ILE A 97 1.09 -12.06 4.24
N ASN A 98 0.85 -11.93 5.54
CA ASN A 98 0.27 -13.00 6.36
C ASN A 98 -1.10 -13.44 5.81
N THR A 99 -1.95 -12.49 5.47
CA THR A 99 -3.28 -12.78 4.91
C THR A 99 -3.21 -13.46 3.54
N ALA A 100 -2.27 -13.04 2.70
CA ALA A 100 -2.00 -13.71 1.42
C ALA A 100 -1.59 -15.18 1.65
N CYS A 101 -0.68 -15.44 2.58
CA CYS A 101 -0.30 -16.81 2.96
C CYS A 101 -1.50 -17.62 3.46
N MET A 102 -2.37 -17.05 4.28
CA MET A 102 -3.60 -17.73 4.75
C MET A 102 -4.55 -18.07 3.60
N CYS A 103 -4.70 -17.20 2.60
CA CYS A 103 -5.50 -17.49 1.41
C CYS A 103 -4.93 -18.69 0.63
N MET A 104 -3.61 -18.75 0.47
CA MET A 104 -2.94 -19.85 -0.21
C MET A 104 -3.05 -21.15 0.58
N GLN A 105 -2.78 -21.13 1.88
CA GLN A 105 -2.90 -22.31 2.76
C GLN A 105 -4.32 -22.87 2.82
N SER A 106 -5.33 -22.01 2.68
CA SER A 106 -6.74 -22.42 2.63
C SER A 106 -7.20 -22.89 1.24
N GLY A 107 -6.30 -22.95 0.25
CA GLY A 107 -6.59 -23.37 -1.12
C GLY A 107 -7.42 -22.38 -1.94
N LYS A 108 -7.59 -21.15 -1.47
CA LYS A 108 -8.38 -20.11 -2.19
C LYS A 108 -7.62 -19.49 -3.36
N ALA A 109 -6.30 -19.56 -3.34
CA ALA A 109 -5.45 -19.07 -4.41
C ALA A 109 -4.15 -19.86 -4.45
N ASP A 110 -3.50 -19.93 -5.60
CA ASP A 110 -2.17 -20.50 -5.79
C ASP A 110 -1.12 -19.42 -5.94
N ILE A 111 -1.54 -18.22 -6.36
CA ILE A 111 -0.72 -17.03 -6.50
C ILE A 111 -1.37 -15.90 -5.72
N MET A 112 -0.60 -15.17 -4.94
CA MET A 112 -1.07 -14.00 -4.23
C MET A 112 -0.10 -12.83 -4.42
N LEU A 113 -0.64 -11.68 -4.80
CA LEU A 113 0.08 -10.40 -4.77
C LEU A 113 -0.18 -9.73 -3.42
N ALA A 114 0.85 -9.61 -2.59
CA ALA A 114 0.81 -8.87 -1.33
C ALA A 114 1.43 -7.49 -1.54
N VAL A 115 0.64 -6.43 -1.34
CA VAL A 115 1.04 -5.05 -1.60
C VAL A 115 0.91 -4.24 -0.31
N GLY A 116 1.91 -3.44 0.01
CA GLY A 116 1.84 -2.43 1.07
C GLY A 116 2.15 -1.06 0.49
N ALA A 117 1.34 -0.06 0.75
CA ALA A 117 1.64 1.30 0.33
C ALA A 117 0.96 2.34 1.22
N GLU A 118 1.66 3.46 1.42
CA GLU A 118 1.17 4.60 2.18
C GLU A 118 1.69 5.91 1.61
N SER A 119 0.86 6.95 1.62
CA SER A 119 1.24 8.31 1.30
C SER A 119 0.46 9.27 2.19
N VAL A 120 1.14 9.82 3.20
CA VAL A 120 0.52 10.59 4.28
C VAL A 120 1.17 11.96 4.48
N LEU A 121 1.99 12.43 3.52
CA LEU A 121 2.67 13.72 3.57
C LEU A 121 1.69 14.88 3.32
N CYS A 122 0.79 15.10 4.27
CA CYS A 122 -0.10 16.26 4.29
C CYS A 122 -0.03 16.99 5.64
N PRO A 123 -0.36 18.28 5.70
CA PRO A 123 -0.26 19.08 6.93
C PRO A 123 -1.02 18.45 8.10
N LEU A 124 -2.20 17.91 7.87
CA LEU A 124 -3.03 17.28 8.91
C LEU A 124 -2.27 16.16 9.65
N VAL A 125 -1.63 15.25 8.91
CA VAL A 125 -0.90 14.11 9.49
C VAL A 125 0.41 14.58 10.11
N ILE A 126 1.16 15.47 9.44
CA ILE A 126 2.44 15.99 9.95
C ILE A 126 2.23 16.72 11.27
N TYR A 127 1.27 17.65 11.37
CA TYR A 127 0.99 18.36 12.61
C TYR A 127 0.48 17.42 13.72
N SER A 128 -0.35 16.43 13.39
CA SER A 128 -0.82 15.44 14.35
C SER A 128 0.35 14.65 14.98
N LEU A 129 1.24 14.14 14.14
CA LEU A 129 2.40 13.37 14.60
C LEU A 129 3.43 14.26 15.32
N ALA A 130 3.60 15.51 14.90
CA ALA A 130 4.45 16.48 15.57
C ALA A 130 3.92 16.82 16.98
N ASN A 131 2.60 17.02 17.11
CA ASN A 131 1.95 17.27 18.42
C ASN A 131 2.03 16.05 19.34
N ALA A 132 2.00 14.84 18.76
CA ALA A 132 2.24 13.59 19.50
C ALA A 132 3.72 13.39 19.87
N LYS A 133 4.62 14.31 19.49
CA LYS A 133 6.09 14.24 19.71
C LYS A 133 6.71 12.97 19.08
N ALA A 134 6.13 12.48 18.00
CA ALA A 134 6.60 11.28 17.32
C ALA A 134 7.66 11.58 16.25
N LEU A 135 7.70 12.80 15.72
CA LEU A 135 8.61 13.19 14.66
C LEU A 135 9.93 13.77 15.20
N SER A 136 11.03 13.44 14.50
CA SER A 136 12.34 14.09 14.74
C SER A 136 12.25 15.58 14.45
N ARG A 137 12.98 16.37 15.24
CA ARG A 137 13.10 17.83 15.08
C ARG A 137 14.43 18.28 14.46
N ARG A 138 15.23 17.35 13.97
CA ARG A 138 16.57 17.64 13.39
C ARG A 138 16.49 18.22 12.00
N ASN A 139 15.92 19.44 11.88
CA ASN A 139 15.80 20.14 10.61
C ASN A 139 17.11 20.81 10.18
N ASP A 140 18.07 20.96 11.07
CA ASP A 140 19.43 21.44 10.84
C ASP A 140 20.33 20.39 10.16
N SER A 141 20.01 19.10 10.32
CA SER A 141 20.74 18.00 9.66
C SER A 141 19.79 16.89 9.16
N PRO A 142 18.99 17.16 8.14
CA PRO A 142 17.92 16.29 7.69
C PRO A 142 18.41 14.93 7.16
N SER A 143 19.58 14.88 6.55
CA SER A 143 20.16 13.63 6.03
C SER A 143 20.53 12.61 7.12
N THR A 144 20.64 13.06 8.37
CA THR A 144 20.96 12.22 9.54
C THR A 144 19.84 12.20 10.58
N ALA A 145 18.69 12.78 10.29
CA ALA A 145 17.55 12.83 11.21
C ALA A 145 16.95 11.44 11.46
N SER A 146 16.76 10.64 10.40
CA SER A 146 16.34 9.25 10.52
C SER A 146 17.53 8.39 10.97
N ARG A 147 17.45 7.91 12.21
CA ARG A 147 18.51 7.10 12.86
C ARG A 147 17.92 6.00 13.74
N PRO A 148 17.33 4.96 13.12
CA PRO A 148 16.72 3.86 13.87
C PRO A 148 17.75 3.22 14.82
N PHE A 149 17.31 2.89 16.05
CA PHE A 149 18.11 2.27 17.10
C PHE A 149 19.25 3.12 17.69
N ASP A 150 19.58 4.28 17.11
CA ASP A 150 20.61 5.18 17.64
C ASP A 150 20.19 5.74 19.02
N VAL A 151 21.14 5.83 19.96
CA VAL A 151 20.91 6.34 21.31
C VAL A 151 20.44 7.79 21.31
N THR A 152 20.83 8.58 20.30
CA THR A 152 20.48 10.00 20.16
C THR A 152 19.25 10.24 19.29
N ARG A 153 18.50 9.22 18.91
CA ARG A 153 17.26 9.39 18.16
C ARG A 153 16.24 10.21 18.94
N ASP A 154 15.50 11.04 18.25
CA ASP A 154 14.52 11.97 18.83
C ASP A 154 13.12 11.86 18.21
N GLY A 155 12.90 10.86 17.39
CA GLY A 155 11.65 10.61 16.67
C GLY A 155 11.93 9.98 15.30
N PHE A 156 10.88 9.70 14.55
CA PHE A 156 11.02 9.20 13.18
C PHE A 156 10.88 10.33 12.14
N VAL A 157 11.32 10.07 10.93
CA VAL A 157 11.09 10.92 9.75
C VAL A 157 10.00 10.26 8.94
N ILE A 158 8.92 11.00 8.69
CA ILE A 158 7.79 10.50 7.92
C ILE A 158 8.19 10.31 6.46
N GLY A 159 7.76 9.20 5.86
CA GLY A 159 7.99 8.87 4.47
C GLY A 159 6.71 8.42 3.78
N GLU A 160 6.80 8.20 2.49
CA GLU A 160 5.77 7.60 1.66
C GLU A 160 6.40 6.63 0.66
N GLY A 161 5.64 5.63 0.24
CA GLY A 161 6.13 4.63 -0.70
C GLY A 161 5.26 3.40 -0.77
N GLY A 162 5.72 2.41 -1.51
CA GLY A 162 5.06 1.11 -1.64
C GLY A 162 6.06 -0.01 -1.89
N GLY A 163 5.63 -1.23 -1.55
CA GLY A 163 6.34 -2.46 -1.84
C GLY A 163 5.35 -3.57 -2.18
N ALA A 164 5.75 -4.53 -2.99
CA ALA A 164 4.91 -5.65 -3.35
C ALA A 164 5.72 -6.94 -3.44
N LEU A 165 5.07 -8.05 -3.10
CA LEU A 165 5.61 -9.40 -3.24
C LEU A 165 4.63 -10.26 -4.04
N VAL A 166 5.13 -11.02 -4.99
CA VAL A 166 4.39 -12.12 -5.62
C VAL A 166 4.72 -13.39 -4.85
N LEU A 167 3.70 -14.02 -4.30
CA LEU A 167 3.77 -15.27 -3.55
C LEU A 167 3.12 -16.37 -4.38
N GLU A 168 3.73 -17.56 -4.39
CA GLU A 168 3.18 -18.74 -5.06
C GLU A 168 3.32 -19.98 -4.18
N THR A 169 2.44 -20.95 -4.39
CA THR A 169 2.53 -22.22 -3.65
C THR A 169 3.74 -23.03 -4.11
N CYS A 170 4.36 -23.80 -3.19
CA CYS A 170 5.47 -24.68 -3.54
C CYS A 170 5.12 -25.68 -4.65
N LEU A 171 3.86 -26.12 -4.71
CA LEU A 171 3.38 -27.02 -5.77
C LEU A 171 3.44 -26.37 -7.15
N LEU A 172 3.10 -25.10 -7.25
CA LEU A 172 3.18 -24.36 -8.50
C LEU A 172 4.64 -24.15 -8.92
N TYR A 173 5.49 -23.75 -7.99
CA TYR A 173 6.91 -23.52 -8.21
C TYR A 173 7.69 -24.79 -8.60
N THR A 174 7.32 -25.94 -8.02
CA THR A 174 8.01 -27.23 -8.22
C THR A 174 7.37 -28.09 -9.32
N SER A 175 6.22 -27.72 -9.86
CA SER A 175 5.60 -28.43 -10.97
C SER A 175 6.46 -28.29 -12.22
N PRO A 176 6.81 -29.39 -12.93
CA PRO A 176 7.45 -29.28 -14.22
C PRO A 176 6.58 -28.43 -15.15
N SER A 177 7.19 -27.46 -15.80
CA SER A 177 6.50 -26.64 -16.79
C SER A 177 5.85 -27.53 -17.85
N PRO A 178 4.59 -27.28 -18.27
CA PRO A 178 3.99 -28.02 -19.37
C PRO A 178 4.75 -27.95 -20.71
N ARG A 179 5.93 -27.34 -20.70
CA ARG A 179 6.80 -27.14 -21.89
C ARG A 179 8.10 -27.93 -21.85
N ASP A 180 8.33 -28.75 -20.82
CA ASP A 180 9.48 -29.66 -20.72
C ASP A 180 9.14 -31.05 -21.23
#